data_97c9990217c4d8fa83bb885427d4c902
#
_entry.id   97c9990217c4d8fa83bb885427d4c902
#
_cell.length_a   1.000
_cell.length_b   1.000
_cell.length_c   1.000
_cell.angle_alpha   90.00
_cell.angle_beta   90.00
_cell.angle_gamma   90.00
#
_symmetry.space_group_name_H-M   'P 1'
#
loop_
_entity.id
_entity.type
_entity.pdbx_description
1 polymer ?
#
loop_
_entity_poly.entity_id
_entity_poly.type
_entity_poly.pdbx_seq_one_letter_code
_entity_poly.pdbx_strand_id
1 'polypeptide(L)'
;EKAPIYVLGIYNPFYLNFSEITEMQEIVDNWNQATEEMVQEQKRAYFIPINDLLYKGRGDEVGVTGGDSETTGSSASKEDLNNLLYEEDRFHPNNLGYQIMAGAVRDEMVKTEKEWITKSEGSE
;
A
#
# COMPACT_ATOMS: atom_id res chain seq x y z
N GLU A 1 -14.21 22.47 7.59
CA GLU A 1 -14.66 21.33 7.72
C GLU A 1 -15.12 20.59 6.55
N LYS A 2 -14.83 20.90 5.34
CA LYS A 2 -15.21 20.17 4.17
C LYS A 2 -14.02 19.45 3.57
N ALA A 3 -12.93 19.41 4.27
CA ALA A 3 -11.75 18.73 3.74
C ALA A 3 -11.97 17.23 3.73
N PRO A 4 -11.51 16.53 2.71
CA PRO A 4 -11.62 15.09 2.69
C PRO A 4 -10.58 14.45 3.59
N ILE A 5 -10.83 13.25 4.03
CA ILE A 5 -9.92 12.51 4.88
C ILE A 5 -9.60 11.21 4.17
N TYR A 6 -8.33 10.93 3.93
CA TYR A 6 -7.93 9.70 3.27
C TYR A 6 -7.21 8.83 4.28
N VAL A 7 -7.72 7.62 4.45
CA VAL A 7 -7.19 6.69 5.45
C VAL A 7 -6.53 5.53 4.71
N LEU A 8 -5.24 5.38 4.88
CA LEU A 8 -4.55 4.27 4.24
C LEU A 8 -4.69 3.04 5.11
N GLY A 9 -4.86 1.90 4.48
CA GLY A 9 -4.86 0.65 5.21
C GLY A 9 -3.45 0.27 5.63
N ILE A 10 -3.31 -0.89 6.23
CA ILE A 10 -2.01 -1.39 6.60
C ILE A 10 -1.66 -2.52 5.65
N TYR A 11 -0.41 -2.92 5.65
CA TYR A 11 0.05 -3.98 4.77
C TYR A 11 0.86 -4.99 5.57
N ASN A 12 1.01 -6.18 5.01
CA ASN A 12 1.73 -7.27 5.66
C ASN A 12 3.17 -7.28 5.15
N PRO A 13 4.13 -6.86 5.95
CA PRO A 13 5.51 -6.85 5.50
C PRO A 13 6.18 -8.22 5.63
N PHE A 14 5.50 -9.19 6.23
CA PHE A 14 6.11 -10.48 6.49
C PHE A 14 5.78 -11.57 5.48
N TYR A 15 4.95 -11.28 4.52
CA TYR A 15 4.44 -12.30 3.63
C TYR A 15 5.55 -13.10 2.95
N LEU A 16 6.56 -12.43 2.45
CA LEU A 16 7.63 -13.12 1.77
C LEU A 16 8.79 -13.44 2.70
N ASN A 17 9.11 -12.54 3.59
CA ASN A 17 10.28 -12.73 4.44
C ASN A 17 10.09 -13.71 5.58
N PHE A 18 8.88 -13.84 6.06
CA PHE A 18 8.62 -14.74 7.18
C PHE A 18 7.38 -15.55 6.83
N SER A 19 7.52 -16.40 5.85
CA SER A 19 6.37 -17.12 5.33
C SER A 19 5.73 -18.07 6.34
N GLU A 20 6.42 -18.37 7.42
CA GLU A 20 5.81 -19.25 8.41
C GLU A 20 4.78 -18.48 9.25
N ILE A 21 4.75 -17.16 9.14
CA ILE A 21 3.75 -16.39 9.89
C ILE A 21 2.55 -16.25 8.98
N THR A 22 1.81 -17.33 8.81
CA THR A 22 0.73 -17.34 7.84
C THR A 22 -0.50 -16.60 8.32
N GLU A 23 -0.69 -16.49 9.64
CA GLU A 23 -1.88 -15.80 10.10
C GLU A 23 -1.78 -14.30 9.97
N MET A 24 -0.60 -13.79 9.70
CA MET A 24 -0.44 -12.33 9.63
C MET A 24 -1.30 -11.73 8.53
N GLN A 25 -1.43 -12.44 7.42
CA GLN A 25 -2.22 -11.90 6.31
C GLN A 25 -3.69 -11.78 6.72
N GLU A 26 -4.18 -12.76 7.44
CA GLU A 26 -5.57 -12.73 7.85
C GLU A 26 -5.78 -11.60 8.86
N ILE A 27 -4.82 -11.37 9.74
CA ILE A 27 -4.92 -10.29 10.71
C ILE A 27 -4.96 -8.95 9.98
N VAL A 28 -4.09 -8.79 8.98
CA VAL A 28 -4.04 -7.55 8.22
C VAL A 28 -5.36 -7.36 7.46
N ASP A 29 -5.88 -8.43 6.85
CA ASP A 29 -7.11 -8.34 6.10
C ASP A 29 -8.28 -7.96 7.00
N ASN A 30 -8.35 -8.56 8.19
CA ASN A 30 -9.43 -8.25 9.11
C ASN A 30 -9.33 -6.82 9.62
N TRP A 31 -8.12 -6.35 9.88
CA TRP A 31 -7.93 -5.00 10.35
C TRP A 31 -8.34 -4.02 9.27
N ASN A 32 -7.91 -4.29 8.02
CA ASN A 32 -8.25 -3.40 6.92
C ASN A 32 -9.75 -3.39 6.65
N GLN A 33 -10.41 -4.53 6.78
CA GLN A 33 -11.82 -4.60 6.55
C GLN A 33 -12.56 -3.75 7.61
N ALA A 34 -12.15 -3.87 8.86
CA ALA A 34 -12.80 -3.09 9.93
C ALA A 34 -12.57 -1.60 9.70
N THR A 35 -11.36 -1.23 9.26
CA THR A 35 -11.06 0.17 9.00
C THR A 35 -11.91 0.68 7.84
N GLU A 36 -12.05 -0.13 6.80
CA GLU A 36 -12.82 0.31 5.64
C GLU A 36 -14.28 0.49 6.01
N GLU A 37 -14.82 -0.42 6.82
CA GLU A 37 -16.21 -0.30 7.23
C GLU A 37 -16.42 0.97 8.05
N MET A 38 -15.48 1.27 8.93
CA MET A 38 -15.60 2.46 9.73
C MET A 38 -15.55 3.71 8.87
N VAL A 39 -14.66 3.70 7.87
CA VAL A 39 -14.49 4.85 6.99
C VAL A 39 -15.76 5.07 6.17
N GLN A 40 -16.41 3.98 5.75
CA GLN A 40 -17.59 4.11 4.92
C GLN A 40 -18.75 4.75 5.66
N GLU A 41 -18.71 4.74 6.97
CA GLU A 41 -19.75 5.36 7.74
C GLU A 41 -19.53 6.86 7.89
N GLN A 42 -18.39 7.36 7.44
CA GLN A 42 -18.07 8.77 7.60
C GLN A 42 -18.25 9.51 6.29
N LYS A 43 -18.65 10.77 6.37
CA LYS A 43 -18.78 11.55 5.17
C LYS A 43 -17.42 12.13 4.84
N ARG A 44 -17.09 12.18 3.61
CA ARG A 44 -15.83 12.76 3.16
C ARG A 44 -14.62 11.98 3.63
N ALA A 45 -14.78 10.73 4.00
CA ALA A 45 -13.65 9.88 4.34
C ALA A 45 -13.54 8.79 3.29
N TYR A 46 -12.32 8.46 2.92
CA TYR A 46 -12.06 7.49 1.86
C TYR A 46 -10.97 6.54 2.30
N PHE A 47 -11.16 5.26 2.05
CA PHE A 47 -10.19 4.25 2.45
C PHE A 47 -9.32 3.92 1.25
N ILE A 48 -8.01 3.85 1.46
CA ILE A 48 -7.07 3.51 0.40
C ILE A 48 -6.38 2.22 0.77
N PRO A 49 -6.73 1.12 0.12
CA PRO A 49 -6.08 -0.16 0.41
C PRO A 49 -4.69 -0.18 -0.18
N ILE A 50 -3.70 -0.61 0.57
CA ILE A 50 -2.34 -0.70 0.08
C ILE A 50 -1.74 -2.08 0.28
N ASN A 51 -2.40 -2.97 0.99
CA ASN A 51 -1.82 -4.28 1.23
C ASN A 51 -1.57 -5.02 -0.09
N ASP A 52 -2.54 -5.03 -0.97
CA ASP A 52 -2.40 -5.75 -2.21
C ASP A 52 -1.31 -5.15 -3.10
N LEU A 53 -0.94 -3.93 -2.85
CA LEU A 53 0.07 -3.28 -3.66
C LEU A 53 1.47 -3.57 -3.13
N LEU A 54 1.60 -3.89 -1.85
CA LEU A 54 2.91 -4.01 -1.24
C LEU A 54 3.32 -5.39 -0.75
N TYR A 55 2.37 -6.21 -0.34
CA TYR A 55 2.77 -7.40 0.42
C TYR A 55 3.54 -8.45 -0.38
N LYS A 56 3.36 -8.52 -1.67
CA LYS A 56 4.10 -9.50 -2.46
C LYS A 56 5.28 -8.92 -3.21
N GLY A 57 5.43 -7.65 -3.14
CA GLY A 57 6.47 -7.03 -3.93
C GLY A 57 6.04 -6.94 -5.39
N ARG A 58 6.94 -6.60 -6.24
CA ARG A 58 6.64 -6.44 -7.64
C ARG A 58 7.48 -7.28 -8.54
N GLY A 59 7.59 -8.49 -8.27
CA GLY A 59 8.28 -9.43 -9.12
C GLY A 59 9.07 -8.90 -10.31
N ASP A 60 8.59 -9.20 -11.45
CA ASP A 60 9.28 -8.80 -12.65
C ASP A 60 9.44 -7.32 -12.88
N GLU A 61 8.42 -6.61 -12.68
CA GLU A 61 8.48 -5.19 -12.94
C GLU A 61 9.62 -4.51 -12.24
N VAL A 62 9.80 -4.89 -11.03
CA VAL A 62 10.85 -4.24 -10.32
C VAL A 62 12.16 -4.84 -10.64
N GLY A 63 12.11 -6.08 -10.96
CA GLY A 63 13.37 -6.73 -11.25
C GLY A 63 14.07 -5.91 -12.27
N VAL A 64 13.27 -5.22 -12.92
CA VAL A 64 13.87 -4.44 -13.92
C VAL A 64 14.75 -3.45 -13.28
N THR A 65 14.21 -2.70 -12.50
CA THR A 65 14.97 -1.65 -11.97
C THR A 65 15.99 -2.32 -11.26
N GLY A 66 15.66 -3.37 -10.95
CA GLY A 66 16.59 -4.00 -10.19
C GLY A 66 17.89 -4.03 -10.79
N GLY A 67 18.17 -3.13 -11.48
CA GLY A 67 19.45 -3.18 -12.07
C GLY A 67 20.31 -3.65 -10.98
N ASP A 68 19.92 -3.27 -9.91
CA ASP A 68 20.67 -3.65 -8.80
C ASP A 68 20.69 -5.07 -8.79
N SER A 69 19.95 -5.55 -9.55
CA SER A 69 19.90 -6.91 -9.48
C SER A 69 21.22 -7.49 -9.58
N GLU A 70 22.00 -6.96 -10.23
CA GLU A 70 23.26 -7.52 -10.39
C GLU A 70 23.69 -8.03 -9.10
N THR A 71 23.26 -7.46 -8.16
CA THR A 71 23.77 -7.83 -6.94
C THR A 71 23.41 -9.18 -6.77
N THR A 72 22.77 -9.55 -7.40
CA THR A 72 22.40 -10.63 -7.27
C THR A 72 23.05 -11.74 -7.13
N GLY A 73 23.74 -12.02 -6.95
CA GLY A 73 24.42 -13.18 -6.75
C GLY A 73 23.52 -14.26 -6.18
N SER A 74 22.82 -14.01 -5.23
CA SER A 74 22.04 -15.08 -4.67
C SER A 74 20.69 -15.17 -5.23
N SER A 75 20.56 -15.86 -6.24
CA SER A 75 19.30 -16.02 -6.85
C SER A 75 18.28 -16.62 -5.91
N ALA A 76 18.68 -17.50 -5.11
CA ALA A 76 17.70 -18.15 -4.27
C ALA A 76 16.93 -17.20 -3.37
N SER A 77 17.60 -16.34 -2.76
CA SER A 77 16.90 -15.48 -1.85
C SER A 77 16.20 -14.34 -2.53
N LYS A 78 16.45 -14.09 -3.77
CA LYS A 78 15.76 -13.00 -4.38
C LYS A 78 14.28 -13.18 -4.41
N GLU A 79 13.84 -14.37 -4.63
CA GLU A 79 12.43 -14.58 -4.73
C GLU A 79 11.72 -14.43 -3.40
N ASP A 80 12.46 -14.51 -2.34
CA ASP A 80 11.83 -14.41 -1.04
C ASP A 80 11.89 -13.00 -0.48
N LEU A 81 12.40 -12.05 -1.23
CA LEU A 81 12.48 -10.71 -0.70
C LEU A 81 11.45 -9.80 -1.34
N ASN A 82 10.81 -9.02 -0.51
CA ASN A 82 9.83 -8.07 -1.02
C ASN A 82 10.60 -6.84 -1.48
N ASN A 83 10.69 -6.65 -2.78
CA ASN A 83 11.48 -5.55 -3.34
C ASN A 83 10.81 -4.19 -3.21
N LEU A 84 9.73 -4.09 -2.49
CA LEU A 84 9.11 -2.81 -2.20
C LEU A 84 9.38 -2.37 -0.77
N LEU A 85 10.11 -3.17 0.00
CA LEU A 85 10.41 -2.84 1.37
C LEU A 85 11.88 -2.50 1.51
N TYR A 86 12.19 -1.70 2.52
CA TYR A 86 13.55 -1.26 2.78
C TYR A 86 14.38 -2.49 3.12
N GLU A 87 15.50 -2.61 2.50
CA GLU A 87 16.30 -3.80 2.63
C GLU A 87 16.80 -4.09 4.03
N GLU A 88 17.13 -3.08 4.74
CA GLU A 88 17.70 -3.30 6.06
C GLU A 88 16.69 -3.75 7.11
N ASP A 89 15.51 -3.18 7.13
CA ASP A 89 14.58 -3.59 8.15
C ASP A 89 13.48 -4.48 7.58
N ARG A 90 13.34 -4.53 6.25
CA ARG A 90 12.35 -5.37 5.60
C ARG A 90 10.95 -5.17 6.15
N PHE A 91 10.69 -3.97 6.58
CA PHE A 91 9.42 -3.64 7.18
C PHE A 91 8.85 -2.37 6.57
N HIS A 92 9.60 -1.30 6.55
CA HIS A 92 9.12 -0.06 5.99
C HIS A 92 9.24 -0.10 4.47
N PRO A 93 8.39 0.62 3.73
CA PRO A 93 8.53 0.64 2.29
C PRO A 93 9.84 1.32 1.89
N ASN A 94 10.38 0.89 0.77
CA ASN A 94 11.55 1.58 0.23
C ASN A 94 11.02 2.68 -0.70
N ASN A 95 11.90 3.33 -1.45
CA ASN A 95 11.47 4.44 -2.30
C ASN A 95 10.41 4.03 -3.30
N LEU A 96 10.56 2.86 -3.91
CA LEU A 96 9.57 2.41 -4.86
C LEU A 96 8.26 2.09 -4.16
N GLY A 97 8.33 1.49 -2.99
CA GLY A 97 7.13 1.22 -2.21
C GLY A 97 6.39 2.50 -1.87
N TYR A 98 7.13 3.53 -1.47
CA TYR A 98 6.49 4.80 -1.15
C TYR A 98 5.90 5.45 -2.41
N GLN A 99 6.54 5.27 -3.56
CA GLN A 99 5.99 5.82 -4.79
C GLN A 99 4.68 5.14 -5.14
N ILE A 100 4.59 3.84 -4.91
CA ILE A 100 3.37 3.11 -5.17
C ILE A 100 2.27 3.57 -4.23
N MET A 101 2.61 3.80 -2.97
CA MET A 101 1.63 4.31 -2.01
C MET A 101 1.16 5.71 -2.42
N ALA A 102 2.10 6.55 -2.81
CA ALA A 102 1.75 7.91 -3.23
C ALA A 102 0.84 7.87 -4.45
N GLY A 103 1.09 6.94 -5.36
CA GLY A 103 0.24 6.79 -6.53
C GLY A 103 -1.16 6.39 -6.15
N ALA A 104 -1.30 5.49 -5.16
CA ALA A 104 -2.62 5.06 -4.71
C ALA A 104 -3.37 6.24 -4.09
N VAL A 105 -2.68 7.07 -3.32
CA VAL A 105 -3.31 8.21 -2.71
C VAL A 105 -3.74 9.20 -3.80
N ARG A 106 -2.86 9.46 -4.76
CA ARG A 106 -3.20 10.39 -5.83
C ARG A 106 -4.40 9.90 -6.63
N ASP A 107 -4.42 8.59 -6.95
CA ASP A 107 -5.51 8.04 -7.74
C ASP A 107 -6.83 8.16 -6.99
N GLU A 108 -6.82 7.96 -5.68
CA GLU A 108 -8.04 8.08 -4.93
C GLU A 108 -8.48 9.54 -4.82
N MET A 109 -7.53 10.45 -4.70
CA MET A 109 -7.87 11.85 -4.64
C MET A 109 -8.50 12.31 -5.95
N VAL A 110 -7.93 11.87 -7.07
CA VAL A 110 -8.48 12.24 -8.37
C VAL A 110 -9.86 11.62 -8.54
N LYS A 111 -10.01 10.37 -8.11
CA LYS A 111 -11.26 9.68 -8.28
C LYS A 111 -12.38 10.33 -7.49
N THR A 112 -12.08 10.85 -6.31
CA THR A 112 -13.10 11.39 -5.44
C THR A 112 -13.17 12.92 -5.45
N GLU A 113 -12.23 13.55 -6.14
CA GLU A 113 -12.16 15.00 -6.12
C GLU A 113 -13.51 15.68 -6.39
N LYS A 114 -14.30 15.17 -7.28
CA LYS A 114 -15.57 15.80 -7.56
C LYS A 114 -16.50 15.80 -6.37
N GLU A 115 -16.38 14.81 -5.53
CA GLU A 115 -17.29 14.70 -4.39
C GLU A 115 -17.06 15.82 -3.38
N TRP A 116 -15.83 16.13 -3.08
CA TRP A 116 -15.59 17.15 -2.07
C TRP A 116 -15.42 18.55 -2.67
N ILE A 117 -14.94 18.66 -3.87
CA ILE A 117 -14.84 19.98 -4.50
C ILE A 117 -16.22 20.47 -4.89
N THR A 118 -17.02 19.59 -5.53
CA THR A 118 -18.33 19.99 -5.94
C THR A 118 -19.19 20.35 -4.76
N LYS A 119 -19.06 19.59 -3.68
CA LYS A 119 -19.85 19.91 -2.50
C LYS A 119 -19.48 21.28 -1.96
N SER A 120 -18.21 21.63 -2.06
CA SER A 120 -17.78 22.91 -1.56
C SER A 120 -18.41 24.00 -2.38
N GLU A 121 -18.44 23.85 -3.69
CA GLU A 121 -19.03 24.84 -4.53
C GLU A 121 -20.53 24.84 -4.36
N GLY A 122 -21.14 23.70 -4.24
CA GLY A 122 -22.58 23.65 -4.12
C GLY A 122 -23.09 24.33 -2.87
N SER A 123 -22.24 24.52 -1.90
CA SER A 123 -22.72 25.12 -0.70
C SER A 123 -22.79 26.63 -0.86
N GLU A 124 -22.41 27.14 -1.98
CA GLU A 124 -22.57 28.56 -2.15
C GLU A 124 -23.95 28.84 -2.58
#